data_854511da9cdeec4e61f01a75e60cf6c5
#
_entry.id   854511da9cdeec4e61f01a75e60cf6c5
#
_cell.length_a   1.000
_cell.length_b   1.000
_cell.length_c   1.000
_cell.angle_alpha   90.00
_cell.angle_beta   90.00
_cell.angle_gamma   90.00
#
_symmetry.space_group_name_H-M   'P 1'
#
loop_
_entity.id
_entity.type
_entity.pdbx_description
1 polymer ?
#
loop_
_entity_poly.entity_id
_entity_poly.type
_entity_poly.pdbx_seq_one_letter_code
_entity_poly.pdbx_strand_id
1 'polypeptide(L)'
;LIDDSVQALHKLILDVGERVLSVVAEAAGIPYPRDQQVGRTEAQQVTLKFAEAAIADSKRQGLLLAVRARWVALAVIAVSLPIINPNWDVIYYIVMLGLFALIGWAQLKVGKVGRSQPELLLIFCDLALITLLTVVPNPLSAENWPIGMQFRFGTFIYFFVFLATATLAYSWRTVVAMGFWTGTVWAIGVGWACLQPETHADLTERVRAAVGSDTRMFDIINPAAIRVPDRFQEIIVFVIVAMTLALAVRRSNALLISHAGIERERTNLARYFSPNVVEQLSGNDEPLKQVRTQNVAVLFADIVDFTAYADGRSPVEVIGTLRHFHERMEREVFRHGGTLDKYLGDGLMATFG
;
A
#
# COMPACT_ATOMS: atom_id res chain seq x y z
N LEU A 1 28.68 10.19 3.60
CA LEU A 1 28.21 11.55 3.93
C LEU A 1 26.87 11.91 3.26
N ILE A 2 26.72 11.71 1.94
CA ILE A 2 25.44 11.98 1.24
C ILE A 2 24.38 10.92 1.64
N ASP A 3 24.78 9.67 1.77
CA ASP A 3 23.89 8.56 2.13
C ASP A 3 23.38 8.70 3.59
N ASP A 4 24.23 9.10 4.52
CA ASP A 4 23.87 9.35 5.92
C ASP A 4 22.90 10.54 6.04
N SER A 5 23.09 11.59 5.25
CA SER A 5 22.21 12.77 5.25
C SER A 5 20.82 12.45 4.68
N VAL A 6 20.76 11.64 3.62
CA VAL A 6 19.48 11.19 3.01
C VAL A 6 18.75 10.26 3.97
N GLN A 7 19.44 9.36 4.66
CA GLN A 7 18.84 8.50 5.67
C GLN A 7 18.35 9.28 6.89
N ALA A 8 19.10 10.28 7.34
CA ALA A 8 18.70 11.16 8.43
C ALA A 8 17.45 11.98 8.07
N LEU A 9 17.41 12.56 6.87
CA LEU A 9 16.24 13.28 6.36
C LEU A 9 15.02 12.37 6.22
N HIS A 10 15.20 11.18 5.66
CA HIS A 10 14.13 10.18 5.55
C HIS A 10 13.59 9.76 6.93
N LYS A 11 14.47 9.53 7.91
CA LYS A 11 14.08 9.21 9.27
C LYS A 11 13.33 10.36 9.93
N LEU A 12 13.81 11.60 9.74
CA LEU A 12 13.14 12.80 10.27
C LEU A 12 11.72 12.95 9.70
N ILE A 13 11.55 12.77 8.38
CA ILE A 13 10.24 12.85 7.72
C ILE A 13 9.30 11.77 8.25
N LEU A 14 9.79 10.55 8.46
CA LEU A 14 8.98 9.46 9.03
C LEU A 14 8.60 9.75 10.48
N ASP A 15 9.51 10.25 11.31
CA ASP A 15 9.26 10.61 12.71
C ASP A 15 8.24 11.75 12.83
N VAL A 16 8.34 12.77 11.98
CA VAL A 16 7.35 13.86 11.90
C VAL A 16 5.99 13.32 11.45
N GLY A 17 5.97 12.48 10.42
CA GLY A 17 4.75 11.83 9.94
C GLY A 17 4.07 10.98 11.01
N GLU A 18 4.84 10.19 11.78
CA GLU A 18 4.31 9.40 12.91
C GLU A 18 3.74 10.28 14.01
N ARG A 19 4.39 11.38 14.37
CA ARG A 19 3.88 12.34 15.37
C ARG A 19 2.58 12.99 14.93
N VAL A 20 2.51 13.46 13.68
CA VAL A 20 1.29 14.07 13.14
C VAL A 20 0.15 13.04 13.10
N LEU A 21 0.42 11.81 12.66
CA LEU A 21 -0.57 10.73 12.67
C LEU A 21 -1.01 10.34 14.09
N SER A 22 -0.12 10.36 15.08
CA SER A 22 -0.49 10.10 16.48
C SER A 22 -1.43 11.17 17.02
N VAL A 23 -1.16 12.45 16.74
CA VAL A 23 -2.01 13.57 17.15
C VAL A 23 -3.37 13.52 16.47
N VAL A 24 -3.41 13.23 15.16
CA VAL A 24 -4.66 13.10 14.40
C VAL A 24 -5.48 11.90 14.89
N ALA A 25 -4.83 10.76 15.17
CA ALA A 25 -5.51 9.57 15.69
C ALA A 25 -6.07 9.80 17.10
N GLU A 26 -5.32 10.52 17.97
CA GLU A 26 -5.77 10.90 19.31
C GLU A 26 -6.96 11.87 19.25
N ALA A 27 -6.90 12.86 18.37
CA ALA A 27 -8.00 13.79 18.13
C ALA A 27 -9.26 13.09 17.56
N ALA A 28 -9.08 12.02 16.80
CA ALA A 28 -10.16 11.21 16.22
C ALA A 28 -10.67 10.10 17.15
N GLY A 29 -10.10 9.96 18.37
CA GLY A 29 -10.47 8.89 19.32
C GLY A 29 -10.08 7.48 18.85
N ILE A 30 -9.16 7.36 17.89
CA ILE A 30 -8.69 6.08 17.35
C ILE A 30 -7.47 5.63 18.16
N PRO A 31 -7.46 4.43 18.76
CA PRO A 31 -6.32 3.94 19.51
C PRO A 31 -5.07 3.84 18.61
N TYR A 32 -4.06 4.63 18.91
CA TYR A 32 -2.77 4.59 18.23
C TYR A 32 -1.88 3.55 18.94
N PRO A 33 -1.51 2.43 18.33
CA PRO A 33 -0.68 1.43 18.97
C PRO A 33 0.72 2.00 19.19
N ARG A 34 1.05 2.31 20.45
CA ARG A 34 2.43 2.56 20.89
C ARG A 34 3.18 1.23 20.83
N ASP A 35 4.40 1.24 20.29
CA ASP A 35 5.26 0.05 20.25
C ASP A 35 5.41 -0.56 21.66
N GLN A 36 4.61 -1.59 21.93
CA GLN A 36 4.89 -2.49 23.03
C GLN A 36 5.93 -3.50 22.53
N GLN A 37 7.17 -3.27 22.89
CA GLN A 37 8.22 -4.30 22.88
C GLN A 37 7.95 -5.28 24.03
N VAL A 38 6.91 -6.08 23.90
CA VAL A 38 6.68 -7.25 24.75
C VAL A 38 7.22 -8.47 24.01
N GLY A 39 8.01 -9.29 24.71
CA GLY A 39 8.61 -10.52 24.17
C GLY A 39 7.58 -11.38 23.45
N ARG A 40 7.66 -11.40 22.13
CA ARG A 40 6.73 -12.12 21.26
C ARG A 40 7.05 -13.61 21.34
N THR A 41 6.08 -14.41 21.73
CA THR A 41 6.19 -15.87 21.67
C THR A 41 6.45 -16.33 20.22
N GLU A 42 7.12 -17.48 20.03
CA GLU A 42 7.40 -18.04 18.69
C GLU A 42 6.16 -18.13 17.81
N ALA A 43 5.00 -18.45 18.39
CA ALA A 43 3.72 -18.48 17.68
C ALA A 43 3.30 -17.12 17.11
N GLN A 44 3.56 -16.02 17.83
CA GLN A 44 3.30 -14.66 17.35
C GLN A 44 4.26 -14.26 16.23
N GLN A 45 5.54 -14.68 16.31
CA GLN A 45 6.52 -14.43 15.25
C GLN A 45 6.16 -15.15 13.94
N VAL A 46 5.67 -16.39 14.02
CA VAL A 46 5.22 -17.13 12.84
C VAL A 46 3.96 -16.50 12.24
N THR A 47 3.01 -16.05 13.06
CA THR A 47 1.80 -15.35 12.58
C THR A 47 2.15 -14.05 11.86
N LEU A 48 3.11 -13.29 12.39
CA LEU A 48 3.60 -12.07 11.76
C LEU A 48 4.28 -12.34 10.42
N LYS A 49 5.11 -13.39 10.31
CA LYS A 49 5.74 -13.76 9.02
C LYS A 49 4.71 -14.11 7.95
N PHE A 50 3.64 -14.83 8.28
CA PHE A 50 2.56 -15.12 7.33
C PHE A 50 1.76 -13.88 6.95
N ALA A 51 1.46 -13.01 7.91
CA ALA A 51 0.79 -11.75 7.65
C ALA A 51 1.66 -10.80 6.79
N GLU A 52 2.96 -10.74 7.08
CA GLU A 52 3.93 -9.99 6.26
C GLU A 52 4.02 -10.55 4.84
N ALA A 53 4.02 -11.86 4.66
CA ALA A 53 4.02 -12.48 3.34
C ALA A 53 2.73 -12.18 2.56
N ALA A 54 1.56 -12.25 3.21
CA ALA A 54 0.28 -11.90 2.59
C ALA A 54 0.20 -10.41 2.20
N ILE A 55 0.69 -9.51 3.06
CA ILE A 55 0.80 -8.09 2.75
C ILE A 55 1.79 -7.87 1.60
N ALA A 56 2.89 -8.62 1.56
CA ALA A 56 3.88 -8.54 0.51
C ALA A 56 3.30 -8.93 -0.85
N ASP A 57 2.52 -10.00 -0.90
CA ASP A 57 1.86 -10.45 -2.14
C ASP A 57 0.78 -9.46 -2.59
N SER A 58 -0.04 -8.97 -1.67
CA SER A 58 -1.04 -7.92 -1.94
C SER A 58 -0.40 -6.65 -2.51
N LYS A 59 0.73 -6.21 -1.96
CA LYS A 59 1.47 -5.05 -2.47
C LYS A 59 2.03 -5.30 -3.88
N ARG A 60 2.56 -6.49 -4.14
CA ARG A 60 3.06 -6.86 -5.46
C ARG A 60 1.96 -6.83 -6.50
N GLN A 61 0.80 -7.36 -6.18
CA GLN A 61 -0.39 -7.31 -7.04
C GLN A 61 -0.86 -5.86 -7.24
N GLY A 62 -0.90 -5.06 -6.18
CA GLY A 62 -1.23 -3.64 -6.23
C GLY A 62 -0.25 -2.85 -7.10
N LEU A 63 1.05 -3.09 -7.01
CA LEU A 63 2.06 -2.46 -7.85
C LEU A 63 1.89 -2.82 -9.34
N LEU A 64 1.64 -4.09 -9.64
CA LEU A 64 1.36 -4.54 -10.99
C LEU A 64 0.13 -3.86 -11.57
N LEU A 65 -0.94 -3.75 -10.78
CA LEU A 65 -2.18 -3.07 -11.18
C LEU A 65 -1.93 -1.57 -11.40
N ALA A 66 -1.24 -0.90 -10.48
CA ALA A 66 -0.93 0.53 -10.57
C ALA A 66 -0.10 0.86 -11.82
N VAL A 67 0.94 0.06 -12.11
CA VAL A 67 1.78 0.29 -13.30
C VAL A 67 1.03 -0.02 -14.60
N ARG A 68 0.19 -1.06 -14.64
CA ARG A 68 -0.66 -1.34 -15.81
C ARG A 68 -1.66 -0.21 -16.07
N ALA A 69 -2.35 0.26 -15.02
CA ALA A 69 -3.28 1.38 -15.11
C ALA A 69 -2.56 2.65 -15.59
N ARG A 70 -1.36 2.91 -15.07
CA ARG A 70 -0.50 4.01 -15.51
C ARG A 70 -0.18 3.91 -17.00
N TRP A 71 0.25 2.76 -17.52
CA TRP A 71 0.57 2.59 -18.94
C TRP A 71 -0.64 2.80 -19.84
N VAL A 72 -1.82 2.33 -19.41
CA VAL A 72 -3.08 2.59 -20.13
C VAL A 72 -3.36 4.10 -20.16
N ALA A 73 -3.24 4.79 -19.03
CA ALA A 73 -3.45 6.23 -18.97
C ALA A 73 -2.45 7.00 -19.84
N LEU A 74 -1.16 6.64 -19.78
CA LEU A 74 -0.12 7.25 -20.61
C LEU A 74 -0.37 7.02 -22.11
N ALA A 75 -0.84 5.82 -22.50
CA ALA A 75 -1.18 5.52 -23.88
C ALA A 75 -2.39 6.36 -24.37
N VAL A 76 -3.43 6.49 -23.55
CA VAL A 76 -4.59 7.34 -23.86
C VAL A 76 -4.16 8.79 -24.03
N ILE A 77 -3.33 9.31 -23.13
CA ILE A 77 -2.80 10.69 -23.23
C ILE A 77 -1.93 10.84 -24.49
N ALA A 78 -1.03 9.90 -24.76
CA ALA A 78 -0.15 9.96 -25.93
C ALA A 78 -0.91 9.97 -27.26
N VAL A 79 -2.05 9.29 -27.33
CA VAL A 79 -2.93 9.31 -28.53
C VAL A 79 -3.75 10.60 -28.59
N SER A 80 -4.20 11.12 -27.44
CA SER A 80 -5.04 12.32 -27.42
C SER A 80 -4.25 13.62 -27.70
N LEU A 81 -2.98 13.68 -27.29
CA LEU A 81 -2.16 14.90 -27.43
C LEU A 81 -2.04 15.40 -28.87
N PRO A 82 -1.69 14.57 -29.89
CA PRO A 82 -1.61 15.03 -31.28
C PRO A 82 -2.96 15.45 -31.87
N ILE A 83 -4.06 14.92 -31.32
CA ILE A 83 -5.42 15.26 -31.78
C ILE A 83 -5.82 16.64 -31.24
N ILE A 84 -5.46 16.93 -29.97
CA ILE A 84 -5.79 18.20 -29.30
C ILE A 84 -4.86 19.34 -29.78
N ASN A 85 -3.58 19.03 -29.94
CA ASN A 85 -2.56 19.98 -30.37
C ASN A 85 -1.75 19.38 -31.54
N PRO A 86 -2.09 19.66 -32.80
CA PRO A 86 -1.42 19.10 -33.97
C PRO A 86 -0.06 19.78 -34.30
N ASN A 87 0.57 20.43 -33.32
CA ASN A 87 1.85 21.11 -33.50
C ASN A 87 3.04 20.19 -33.17
N TRP A 88 4.23 20.51 -33.67
CA TRP A 88 5.46 19.77 -33.43
C TRP A 88 5.92 19.79 -31.96
N ASP A 89 5.47 20.76 -31.18
CA ASP A 89 5.75 20.89 -29.75
C ASP A 89 5.22 19.71 -28.90
N VAL A 90 4.25 18.96 -29.42
CA VAL A 90 3.73 17.73 -28.83
C VAL A 90 4.81 16.66 -28.63
N ILE A 91 5.87 16.66 -29.45
CA ILE A 91 6.99 15.70 -29.30
C ILE A 91 7.61 15.77 -27.91
N TYR A 92 7.75 16.96 -27.33
CA TYR A 92 8.25 17.14 -25.96
C TYR A 92 7.42 16.34 -24.95
N TYR A 93 6.10 16.45 -25.01
CA TYR A 93 5.19 15.74 -24.10
C TYR A 93 5.24 14.21 -24.33
N ILE A 94 5.34 13.76 -25.58
CA ILE A 94 5.48 12.33 -25.90
C ILE A 94 6.78 11.76 -25.32
N VAL A 95 7.89 12.47 -25.40
CA VAL A 95 9.17 12.06 -24.79
C VAL A 95 9.01 11.99 -23.26
N MET A 96 8.37 12.96 -22.62
CA MET A 96 8.13 12.95 -21.18
C MET A 96 7.23 11.78 -20.76
N LEU A 97 6.18 11.46 -21.53
CA LEU A 97 5.34 10.28 -21.29
C LEU A 97 6.16 8.99 -21.42
N GLY A 98 7.10 8.93 -22.38
CA GLY A 98 8.04 7.81 -22.51
C GLY A 98 8.95 7.64 -21.28
N LEU A 99 9.43 8.73 -20.69
CA LEU A 99 10.20 8.70 -19.44
C LEU A 99 9.34 8.20 -18.27
N PHE A 100 8.09 8.65 -18.15
CA PHE A 100 7.16 8.12 -17.16
C PHE A 100 6.91 6.62 -17.33
N ALA A 101 6.76 6.15 -18.55
CA ALA A 101 6.59 4.73 -18.85
C ALA A 101 7.84 3.92 -18.46
N LEU A 102 9.04 4.47 -18.73
CA LEU A 102 10.32 3.86 -18.38
C LEU A 102 10.50 3.75 -16.86
N ILE A 103 10.17 4.82 -16.11
CA ILE A 103 10.21 4.79 -14.64
C ILE A 103 9.25 3.71 -14.12
N GLY A 104 8.03 3.62 -14.65
CA GLY A 104 7.07 2.58 -14.29
C GLY A 104 7.58 1.16 -14.56
N TRP A 105 8.27 0.94 -15.68
CA TRP A 105 8.92 -0.33 -15.97
C TRP A 105 10.08 -0.64 -15.00
N ALA A 106 10.89 0.37 -14.67
CA ALA A 106 11.95 0.23 -13.68
C ALA A 106 11.40 -0.13 -12.29
N GLN A 107 10.27 0.48 -11.87
CA GLN A 107 9.56 0.15 -10.63
C GLN A 107 9.15 -1.33 -10.57
N LEU A 108 8.69 -1.92 -11.69
CA LEU A 108 8.36 -3.35 -11.74
C LEU A 108 9.58 -4.26 -11.57
N LYS A 109 10.74 -3.86 -12.12
CA LYS A 109 11.98 -4.66 -12.00
C LYS A 109 12.65 -4.55 -10.64
N VAL A 110 12.62 -3.36 -10.05
CA VAL A 110 13.30 -3.05 -8.79
C VAL A 110 12.39 -3.32 -7.59
N GLY A 111 11.07 -3.35 -7.77
CA GLY A 111 10.07 -3.52 -6.74
C GLY A 111 10.22 -4.80 -5.94
N LYS A 112 11.18 -4.81 -5.01
CA LYS A 112 11.21 -5.74 -3.88
C LYS A 112 10.25 -5.19 -2.85
N VAL A 113 9.22 -5.95 -2.57
CA VAL A 113 8.22 -5.61 -1.57
C VAL A 113 8.85 -5.43 -0.20
N GLY A 114 9.12 -4.20 0.16
CA GLY A 114 9.72 -3.77 1.42
C GLY A 114 10.83 -2.77 1.17
N ARG A 115 10.81 -1.63 1.81
CA ARG A 115 11.81 -0.56 1.96
C ARG A 115 13.09 -0.69 1.09
N SER A 116 12.99 -0.72 -0.22
CA SER A 116 14.18 -0.64 -1.04
C SER A 116 14.45 0.84 -1.36
N GLN A 117 15.65 1.32 -1.04
CA GLN A 117 16.12 2.67 -1.39
C GLN A 117 15.85 3.01 -2.86
N PRO A 118 16.08 2.09 -3.84
CA PRO A 118 15.84 2.39 -5.24
C PRO A 118 14.36 2.58 -5.59
N GLU A 119 13.42 1.96 -4.87
CA GLU A 119 11.99 2.18 -5.07
C GLU A 119 11.59 3.61 -4.68
N LEU A 120 12.07 4.10 -3.54
CA LEU A 120 11.84 5.47 -3.09
C LEU A 120 12.45 6.49 -4.06
N LEU A 121 13.64 6.19 -4.60
CA LEU A 121 14.28 7.03 -5.61
C LEU A 121 13.44 7.14 -6.88
N LEU A 122 12.89 6.02 -7.38
CA LEU A 122 12.05 6.02 -8.57
C LEU A 122 10.74 6.81 -8.36
N ILE A 123 10.15 6.73 -7.16
CA ILE A 123 8.98 7.55 -6.80
C ILE A 123 9.36 9.03 -6.79
N PHE A 124 10.51 9.38 -6.20
CA PHE A 124 11.00 10.76 -6.20
C PHE A 124 11.26 11.26 -7.62
N CYS A 125 11.86 10.45 -8.50
CA CYS A 125 12.06 10.78 -9.91
C CYS A 125 10.73 11.06 -10.64
N ASP A 126 9.68 10.28 -10.37
CA ASP A 126 8.35 10.54 -10.90
C ASP A 126 7.81 11.92 -10.47
N LEU A 127 7.91 12.23 -9.17
CA LEU A 127 7.44 13.51 -8.64
C LEU A 127 8.26 14.70 -9.17
N ALA A 128 9.57 14.53 -9.31
CA ALA A 128 10.43 15.53 -9.90
C ALA A 128 10.12 15.75 -11.39
N LEU A 129 9.90 14.67 -12.15
CA LEU A 129 9.59 14.72 -13.57
C LEU A 129 8.25 15.43 -13.82
N ILE A 130 7.20 15.11 -13.04
CA ILE A 130 5.91 15.80 -13.20
C ILE A 130 6.00 17.25 -12.79
N THR A 131 6.77 17.60 -11.75
CA THR A 131 7.00 19.01 -11.37
C THR A 131 7.72 19.74 -12.48
N LEU A 132 8.76 19.16 -13.06
CA LEU A 132 9.48 19.77 -14.18
C LEU A 132 8.53 20.00 -15.37
N LEU A 133 7.72 19.00 -15.72
CA LEU A 133 6.75 19.10 -16.82
C LEU A 133 5.70 20.19 -16.60
N THR A 134 5.32 20.45 -15.35
CA THR A 134 4.25 21.40 -15.02
C THR A 134 4.76 22.81 -14.75
N VAL A 135 6.00 22.97 -14.32
CA VAL A 135 6.59 24.27 -13.97
C VAL A 135 7.38 24.86 -15.13
N VAL A 136 8.13 24.03 -15.86
CA VAL A 136 8.99 24.49 -16.95
C VAL A 136 8.19 24.54 -18.26
N PRO A 137 8.15 25.70 -18.95
CA PRO A 137 7.51 25.81 -20.25
C PRO A 137 8.13 24.84 -21.27
N ASN A 138 7.32 24.35 -22.21
CA ASN A 138 7.79 23.49 -23.28
C ASN A 138 8.84 24.23 -24.15
N PRO A 139 10.10 23.78 -24.20
CA PRO A 139 11.14 24.48 -24.97
C PRO A 139 10.94 24.41 -26.48
N LEU A 140 10.07 23.51 -26.97
CA LEU A 140 9.73 23.38 -28.40
C LEU A 140 8.50 24.22 -28.80
N SER A 141 7.86 24.88 -27.82
CA SER A 141 6.71 25.73 -28.11
C SER A 141 7.11 26.95 -28.92
N ALA A 142 6.40 27.19 -30.01
CA ALA A 142 6.56 28.43 -30.81
C ALA A 142 6.02 29.65 -30.08
N GLU A 143 5.14 29.45 -29.09
CA GLU A 143 4.53 30.50 -28.30
C GLU A 143 5.29 30.74 -27.01
N ASN A 144 5.79 31.94 -26.82
CA ASN A 144 6.45 32.36 -25.59
C ASN A 144 5.41 32.78 -24.54
N TRP A 145 4.84 31.79 -23.82
CA TRP A 145 3.91 32.07 -22.75
C TRP A 145 4.65 32.49 -21.47
N PRO A 146 4.09 33.45 -20.70
CA PRO A 146 4.63 33.77 -19.38
C PRO A 146 4.66 32.54 -18.47
N ILE A 147 5.70 32.38 -17.65
CA ILE A 147 5.84 31.27 -16.73
C ILE A 147 4.65 31.16 -15.77
N GLY A 148 4.09 32.34 -15.33
CA GLY A 148 2.90 32.38 -14.49
C GLY A 148 1.68 31.67 -15.09
N MET A 149 1.60 31.61 -16.43
CA MET A 149 0.51 30.94 -17.14
C MET A 149 0.49 29.44 -16.92
N GLN A 150 1.65 28.76 -16.72
CA GLN A 150 1.76 27.35 -16.44
C GLN A 150 0.98 26.95 -15.18
N PHE A 151 0.95 27.83 -14.18
CA PHE A 151 0.21 27.60 -12.93
C PHE A 151 -1.30 27.83 -13.02
N ARG A 152 -1.80 28.33 -14.16
CA ARG A 152 -3.24 28.57 -14.38
C ARG A 152 -3.96 27.36 -14.96
N PHE A 153 -3.23 26.43 -15.56
CA PHE A 153 -3.83 25.23 -16.18
C PHE A 153 -4.26 24.15 -15.16
N GLY A 154 -4.12 24.42 -13.86
CA GLY A 154 -4.58 23.49 -12.81
C GLY A 154 -3.84 22.15 -12.81
N THR A 155 -2.63 22.10 -13.37
CA THR A 155 -1.83 20.88 -13.56
C THR A 155 -1.44 20.18 -12.26
N PHE A 156 -1.53 20.87 -11.10
CA PHE A 156 -1.30 20.28 -9.79
C PHE A 156 -2.21 19.07 -9.49
N ILE A 157 -3.39 19.00 -10.12
CA ILE A 157 -4.33 17.88 -9.95
C ILE A 157 -3.70 16.52 -10.31
N TYR A 158 -2.72 16.48 -11.20
CA TYR A 158 -2.05 15.24 -11.59
C TYR A 158 -1.29 14.58 -10.44
N PHE A 159 -0.82 15.34 -9.44
CA PHE A 159 -0.19 14.77 -8.26
C PHE A 159 -1.15 13.92 -7.43
N PHE A 160 -2.45 14.25 -7.42
CA PHE A 160 -3.46 13.42 -6.75
C PHE A 160 -3.63 12.06 -7.43
N VAL A 161 -3.43 11.95 -8.74
CA VAL A 161 -3.46 10.67 -9.46
C VAL A 161 -2.29 9.79 -9.01
N PHE A 162 -1.08 10.37 -8.87
CA PHE A 162 0.07 9.65 -8.32
C PHE A 162 -0.17 9.22 -6.88
N LEU A 163 -0.73 10.08 -6.07
CA LEU A 163 -1.05 9.77 -4.67
C LEU A 163 -2.10 8.67 -4.56
N ALA A 164 -3.15 8.69 -5.38
CA ALA A 164 -4.17 7.65 -5.41
C ALA A 164 -3.59 6.29 -5.83
N THR A 165 -2.75 6.24 -6.87
CA THR A 165 -2.08 4.99 -7.28
C THR A 165 -1.13 4.47 -6.22
N ALA A 166 -0.50 5.35 -5.44
CA ALA A 166 0.38 4.96 -4.35
C ALA A 166 -0.33 4.19 -3.24
N THR A 167 -1.61 4.45 -3.00
CA THR A 167 -2.39 3.73 -1.98
C THR A 167 -2.60 2.26 -2.32
N LEU A 168 -2.52 1.88 -3.59
CA LEU A 168 -2.66 0.50 -4.06
C LEU A 168 -1.38 -0.32 -3.85
N ALA A 169 -0.21 0.33 -3.98
CA ALA A 169 1.07 -0.36 -4.08
C ALA A 169 1.95 -0.19 -2.83
N TYR A 170 1.79 0.90 -2.09
CA TYR A 170 2.78 1.30 -1.11
C TYR A 170 2.28 1.25 0.34
N SER A 171 3.24 1.31 1.26
CA SER A 171 2.95 1.41 2.67
C SER A 171 2.42 2.81 3.02
N TRP A 172 1.67 2.93 4.12
CA TRP A 172 1.20 4.22 4.62
C TRP A 172 2.34 5.24 4.81
N ARG A 173 3.54 4.78 5.22
CA ARG A 173 4.74 5.61 5.37
C ARG A 173 5.22 6.18 4.04
N THR A 174 5.15 5.39 2.97
CA THR A 174 5.50 5.86 1.62
C THR A 174 4.50 6.90 1.13
N VAL A 175 3.20 6.72 1.41
CA VAL A 175 2.17 7.71 1.06
C VAL A 175 2.41 9.04 1.77
N VAL A 176 2.76 9.02 3.07
CA VAL A 176 3.16 10.23 3.82
C VAL A 176 4.39 10.88 3.21
N ALA A 177 5.43 10.10 2.92
CA ALA A 177 6.66 10.62 2.30
C ALA A 177 6.38 11.27 0.95
N MET A 178 5.52 10.68 0.12
CA MET A 178 5.08 11.29 -1.15
C MET A 178 4.38 12.64 -0.93
N GLY A 179 3.55 12.75 0.12
CA GLY A 179 2.93 14.03 0.49
C GLY A 179 3.97 15.13 0.73
N PHE A 180 4.99 14.84 1.53
CA PHE A 180 6.06 15.78 1.82
C PHE A 180 6.96 16.06 0.61
N TRP A 181 7.35 15.05 -0.14
CA TRP A 181 8.19 15.22 -1.33
C TRP A 181 7.50 16.04 -2.40
N THR A 182 6.22 15.77 -2.66
CA THR A 182 5.42 16.57 -3.59
C THR A 182 5.37 18.03 -3.14
N GLY A 183 5.05 18.29 -1.87
CA GLY A 183 5.02 19.64 -1.34
C GLY A 183 6.36 20.36 -1.46
N THR A 184 7.46 19.65 -1.15
CA THR A 184 8.82 20.21 -1.22
C THR A 184 9.24 20.51 -2.67
N VAL A 185 9.08 19.53 -3.58
CA VAL A 185 9.49 19.68 -4.99
C VAL A 185 8.63 20.76 -5.67
N TRP A 186 7.33 20.80 -5.36
CA TRP A 186 6.45 21.84 -5.85
C TRP A 186 6.83 23.22 -5.33
N ALA A 187 7.13 23.38 -4.04
CA ALA A 187 7.59 24.64 -3.47
C ALA A 187 8.91 25.11 -4.09
N ILE A 188 9.85 24.19 -4.35
CA ILE A 188 11.09 24.50 -5.06
C ILE A 188 10.78 24.97 -6.50
N GLY A 189 9.88 24.27 -7.20
CA GLY A 189 9.46 24.63 -8.56
C GLY A 189 8.82 26.02 -8.63
N VAL A 190 7.90 26.32 -7.70
CA VAL A 190 7.26 27.65 -7.59
C VAL A 190 8.30 28.70 -7.24
N GLY A 191 9.20 28.44 -6.28
CA GLY A 191 10.29 29.35 -5.91
C GLY A 191 11.21 29.66 -7.09
N TRP A 192 11.58 28.62 -7.87
CA TRP A 192 12.35 28.81 -9.09
C TRP A 192 11.62 29.69 -10.11
N ALA A 193 10.32 29.44 -10.32
CA ALA A 193 9.51 30.22 -11.26
C ALA A 193 9.38 31.70 -10.83
N CYS A 194 9.28 31.97 -9.53
CA CYS A 194 9.25 33.33 -8.99
C CYS A 194 10.57 34.10 -9.17
N LEU A 195 11.70 33.38 -9.30
CA LEU A 195 13.03 33.98 -9.53
C LEU A 195 13.31 34.27 -11.00
N GLN A 196 12.48 33.80 -11.92
CA GLN A 196 12.66 34.06 -13.34
C GLN A 196 12.34 35.51 -13.68
N PRO A 197 13.10 36.12 -14.58
CA PRO A 197 12.82 37.48 -15.01
C PRO A 197 11.46 37.56 -15.75
N GLU A 198 10.77 38.67 -15.58
CA GLU A 198 9.50 38.92 -16.28
C GLU A 198 9.74 39.09 -17.79
N THR A 199 9.33 38.10 -18.57
CA THR A 199 9.55 38.07 -20.04
C THR A 199 8.50 38.85 -20.82
N HIS A 200 7.41 39.29 -20.18
CA HIS A 200 6.26 39.93 -20.83
C HIS A 200 5.78 41.19 -20.07
N ALA A 201 6.70 42.13 -19.82
CA ALA A 201 6.39 43.36 -19.10
C ALA A 201 5.31 44.22 -19.82
N ASP A 202 5.30 44.22 -21.16
CA ASP A 202 4.29 44.90 -21.99
C ASP A 202 2.88 44.33 -21.78
N LEU A 203 2.76 43.02 -21.61
CA LEU A 203 1.48 42.35 -21.29
C LEU A 203 0.98 42.75 -19.91
N THR A 204 1.87 42.77 -18.94
CA THR A 204 1.55 43.21 -17.57
C THR A 204 1.08 44.65 -17.51
N GLU A 205 1.73 45.56 -18.26
CA GLU A 205 1.30 46.95 -18.35
C GLU A 205 -0.08 47.11 -19.01
N ARG A 206 -0.35 46.37 -20.09
CA ARG A 206 -1.67 46.39 -20.76
C ARG A 206 -2.78 45.88 -19.81
N VAL A 207 -2.53 44.81 -19.08
CA VAL A 207 -3.47 44.31 -18.08
C VAL A 207 -3.69 45.35 -16.98
N ARG A 208 -2.64 46.00 -16.49
CA ARG A 208 -2.73 47.08 -15.49
C ARG A 208 -3.55 48.26 -15.99
N ALA A 209 -3.32 48.68 -17.24
CA ALA A 209 -4.09 49.77 -17.85
C ALA A 209 -5.58 49.42 -18.01
N ALA A 210 -5.90 48.15 -18.30
CA ALA A 210 -7.28 47.68 -18.47
C ALA A 210 -8.04 47.55 -17.14
N VAL A 211 -7.34 47.14 -16.05
CA VAL A 211 -7.94 46.88 -14.74
C VAL A 211 -8.00 48.15 -13.86
N GLY A 212 -7.16 49.14 -14.13
CA GLY A 212 -7.09 50.38 -13.37
C GLY A 212 -6.46 50.19 -11.98
N SER A 213 -7.08 50.75 -10.93
CA SER A 213 -6.55 50.73 -9.56
C SER A 213 -6.90 49.49 -8.73
N ASP A 214 -7.68 48.56 -9.27
CA ASP A 214 -8.05 47.36 -8.55
C ASP A 214 -6.90 46.32 -8.55
N THR A 215 -6.12 46.32 -7.45
CA THR A 215 -4.98 45.44 -7.28
C THR A 215 -5.39 43.96 -7.20
N ARG A 216 -6.56 43.62 -6.62
CA ARG A 216 -7.03 42.23 -6.52
C ARG A 216 -7.38 41.68 -7.91
N MET A 217 -8.11 42.47 -8.69
CA MET A 217 -8.48 42.09 -10.06
C MET A 217 -7.22 41.95 -10.93
N PHE A 218 -6.24 42.83 -10.76
CA PHE A 218 -4.95 42.76 -11.44
C PHE A 218 -4.23 41.46 -11.15
N ASP A 219 -4.08 41.06 -9.88
CA ASP A 219 -3.42 39.82 -9.48
C ASP A 219 -4.12 38.56 -10.01
N ILE A 220 -5.45 38.63 -10.18
CA ILE A 220 -6.24 37.53 -10.74
C ILE A 220 -6.08 37.45 -12.26
N ILE A 221 -6.05 38.56 -12.98
CA ILE A 221 -6.09 38.58 -14.44
C ILE A 221 -4.69 38.55 -15.05
N ASN A 222 -3.66 39.11 -14.38
CA ASN A 222 -2.30 39.15 -14.92
C ASN A 222 -1.73 37.75 -15.18
N PRO A 223 -1.54 37.32 -16.44
CA PRO A 223 -1.05 35.97 -16.77
C PRO A 223 0.42 35.76 -16.40
N ALA A 224 1.19 36.83 -16.19
CA ALA A 224 2.59 36.75 -15.76
C ALA A 224 2.72 36.54 -14.26
N ALA A 225 1.69 36.88 -13.46
CA ALA A 225 1.76 36.78 -12.00
C ALA A 225 1.58 35.33 -11.49
N ILE A 226 2.49 34.92 -10.62
CA ILE A 226 2.39 33.66 -9.88
C ILE A 226 1.70 33.96 -8.55
N ARG A 227 0.51 33.40 -8.35
CA ARG A 227 -0.25 33.59 -7.12
C ARG A 227 0.25 32.63 -6.04
N VAL A 228 1.24 33.05 -5.27
CA VAL A 228 1.88 32.26 -4.20
C VAL A 228 0.87 31.73 -3.17
N PRO A 229 -0.16 32.49 -2.71
CA PRO A 229 -1.16 31.95 -1.78
C PRO A 229 -1.90 30.72 -2.32
N ASP A 230 -2.25 30.71 -3.60
CA ASP A 230 -2.94 29.56 -4.22
C ASP A 230 -2.03 28.33 -4.25
N ARG A 231 -0.74 28.52 -4.56
CA ARG A 231 0.28 27.44 -4.55
C ARG A 231 0.49 26.87 -3.16
N PHE A 232 0.46 27.73 -2.14
CA PHE A 232 0.55 27.29 -0.76
C PHE A 232 -0.70 26.50 -0.34
N GLN A 233 -1.87 26.94 -0.74
CA GLN A 233 -3.12 26.22 -0.50
C GLN A 233 -3.11 24.82 -1.17
N GLU A 234 -2.59 24.69 -2.39
CA GLU A 234 -2.44 23.40 -3.07
C GLU A 234 -1.59 22.42 -2.24
N ILE A 235 -0.46 22.88 -1.70
CA ILE A 235 0.40 22.06 -0.85
C ILE A 235 -0.35 21.60 0.41
N ILE A 236 -1.03 22.52 1.10
CA ILE A 236 -1.78 22.20 2.33
C ILE A 236 -2.84 21.14 2.04
N VAL A 237 -3.68 21.36 1.02
CA VAL A 237 -4.74 20.42 0.64
C VAL A 237 -4.16 19.06 0.28
N PHE A 238 -3.08 19.04 -0.49
CA PHE A 238 -2.42 17.80 -0.90
C PHE A 238 -1.88 17.01 0.31
N VAL A 239 -1.21 17.68 1.25
CA VAL A 239 -0.69 17.05 2.46
C VAL A 239 -1.84 16.50 3.32
N ILE A 240 -2.95 17.24 3.48
CA ILE A 240 -4.12 16.75 4.21
C ILE A 240 -4.68 15.49 3.56
N VAL A 241 -4.83 15.46 2.24
CA VAL A 241 -5.30 14.28 1.50
C VAL A 241 -4.31 13.13 1.63
N ALA A 242 -3.00 13.37 1.51
CA ALA A 242 -1.97 12.35 1.69
C ALA A 242 -2.03 11.72 3.09
N MET A 243 -2.22 12.53 4.14
CA MET A 243 -2.36 12.05 5.52
C MET A 243 -3.64 11.20 5.69
N THR A 244 -4.76 11.66 5.14
CA THR A 244 -6.03 10.93 5.18
C THR A 244 -5.91 9.56 4.49
N LEU A 245 -5.31 9.53 3.29
CA LEU A 245 -5.07 8.29 2.56
C LEU A 245 -4.07 7.37 3.28
N ALA A 246 -3.04 7.92 3.90
CA ALA A 246 -2.09 7.15 4.71
C ALA A 246 -2.78 6.47 5.90
N LEU A 247 -3.71 7.17 6.59
CA LEU A 247 -4.53 6.59 7.64
C LEU A 247 -5.44 5.48 7.12
N ALA A 248 -6.06 5.66 5.94
CA ALA A 248 -6.88 4.64 5.29
C ALA A 248 -6.08 3.39 4.96
N VAL A 249 -4.90 3.53 4.36
CA VAL A 249 -3.98 2.41 4.07
C VAL A 249 -3.52 1.72 5.35
N ARG A 250 -3.19 2.48 6.39
CA ARG A 250 -2.82 1.92 7.68
C ARG A 250 -3.93 1.09 8.30
N ARG A 251 -5.17 1.61 8.30
CA ARG A 251 -6.36 0.89 8.79
C ARG A 251 -6.62 -0.38 7.98
N SER A 252 -6.55 -0.31 6.66
CA SER A 252 -6.71 -1.46 5.77
C SER A 252 -5.68 -2.55 6.06
N ASN A 253 -4.40 -2.19 6.22
CA ASN A 253 -3.35 -3.14 6.57
C ASN A 253 -3.57 -3.78 7.94
N ALA A 254 -4.05 -3.03 8.94
CA ALA A 254 -4.37 -3.57 10.26
C ALA A 254 -5.51 -4.60 10.19
N LEU A 255 -6.54 -4.33 9.39
CA LEU A 255 -7.64 -5.29 9.16
C LEU A 255 -7.14 -6.57 8.46
N LEU A 256 -6.28 -6.45 7.45
CA LEU A 256 -5.70 -7.63 6.77
C LEU A 256 -4.91 -8.51 7.73
N ILE A 257 -4.12 -7.92 8.64
CA ILE A 257 -3.37 -8.67 9.67
C ILE A 257 -4.33 -9.38 10.63
N SER A 258 -5.40 -8.70 11.06
CA SER A 258 -6.41 -9.29 11.95
C SER A 258 -7.13 -10.46 11.29
N HIS A 259 -7.56 -10.31 10.04
CA HIS A 259 -8.20 -11.39 9.28
C HIS A 259 -7.29 -12.60 9.07
N ALA A 260 -6.01 -12.36 8.73
CA ALA A 260 -5.03 -13.43 8.59
C ALA A 260 -4.81 -14.20 9.90
N GLY A 261 -4.90 -13.54 11.06
CA GLY A 261 -4.85 -14.15 12.36
C GLY A 261 -6.02 -15.11 12.61
N ILE A 262 -7.23 -14.64 12.36
CA ILE A 262 -8.48 -15.42 12.54
C ILE A 262 -8.50 -16.65 11.63
N GLU A 263 -8.16 -16.50 10.35
CA GLU A 263 -8.09 -17.64 9.41
C GLU A 263 -7.08 -18.70 9.83
N ARG A 264 -5.98 -18.28 10.41
CA ARG A 264 -4.98 -19.23 10.92
C ARG A 264 -5.48 -19.99 12.15
N GLU A 265 -6.13 -19.32 13.09
CA GLU A 265 -6.74 -19.98 14.25
C GLU A 265 -7.78 -21.01 13.80
N ARG A 266 -8.62 -20.63 12.84
CA ARG A 266 -9.61 -21.53 12.22
C ARG A 266 -8.92 -22.75 11.55
N THR A 267 -7.85 -22.52 10.79
CA THR A 267 -7.08 -23.60 10.15
C THR A 267 -6.41 -24.52 11.16
N ASN A 268 -5.90 -23.97 12.26
CA ASN A 268 -5.32 -24.79 13.33
C ASN A 268 -6.37 -25.63 14.03
N LEU A 269 -7.56 -25.07 14.32
CA LEU A 269 -8.67 -25.82 14.90
C LEU A 269 -9.18 -26.92 13.95
N ALA A 270 -9.20 -26.66 12.64
CA ALA A 270 -9.60 -27.64 11.62
C ALA A 270 -8.66 -28.86 11.53
N ARG A 271 -7.48 -28.85 12.14
CA ARG A 271 -6.60 -30.01 12.26
C ARG A 271 -7.06 -31.00 13.32
N TYR A 272 -7.77 -30.53 14.32
CA TYR A 272 -8.16 -31.36 15.49
C TYR A 272 -9.66 -31.61 15.55
N PHE A 273 -10.46 -30.78 14.87
CA PHE A 273 -11.91 -30.85 14.88
C PHE A 273 -12.46 -30.96 13.47
N SER A 274 -13.60 -31.65 13.34
CA SER A 274 -14.31 -31.69 12.06
C SER A 274 -14.77 -30.28 11.64
N PRO A 275 -14.95 -30.01 10.32
CA PRO A 275 -15.39 -28.70 9.84
C PRO A 275 -16.67 -28.18 10.53
N ASN A 276 -17.64 -29.07 10.81
CA ASN A 276 -18.88 -28.74 11.49
C ASN A 276 -18.65 -28.25 12.93
N VAL A 277 -17.71 -28.88 13.66
CA VAL A 277 -17.35 -28.47 15.03
C VAL A 277 -16.61 -27.16 15.02
N VAL A 278 -15.69 -26.95 14.08
CA VAL A 278 -14.99 -25.66 13.91
C VAL A 278 -15.98 -24.52 13.62
N GLU A 279 -16.99 -24.77 12.80
CA GLU A 279 -18.02 -23.78 12.49
C GLU A 279 -18.88 -23.46 13.72
N GLN A 280 -19.28 -24.46 14.50
CA GLN A 280 -20.01 -24.26 15.76
C GLN A 280 -19.18 -23.53 16.82
N LEU A 281 -17.88 -23.83 16.93
CA LEU A 281 -16.96 -23.16 17.85
C LEU A 281 -16.70 -21.71 17.45
N SER A 282 -16.63 -21.43 16.15
CA SER A 282 -16.39 -20.07 15.64
C SER A 282 -17.63 -19.19 15.62
N GLY A 283 -18.85 -19.77 15.62
CA GLY A 283 -20.11 -19.05 15.56
C GLY A 283 -20.79 -18.79 16.91
N ASN A 284 -20.31 -19.38 18.00
CA ASN A 284 -20.90 -19.24 19.34
C ASN A 284 -19.89 -18.70 20.34
N ASP A 285 -20.21 -17.64 21.04
CA ASP A 285 -19.36 -17.03 22.09
C ASP A 285 -19.16 -17.95 23.32
N GLU A 286 -20.04 -18.93 23.57
CA GLU A 286 -19.98 -19.85 24.70
C GLU A 286 -20.39 -21.30 24.34
N PRO A 287 -19.76 -21.94 23.35
CA PRO A 287 -20.21 -23.25 22.86
C PRO A 287 -20.04 -24.37 23.89
N LEU A 288 -19.16 -24.24 24.87
CA LEU A 288 -18.82 -25.27 25.85
C LEU A 288 -19.61 -25.15 27.17
N LYS A 289 -20.41 -24.12 27.38
CA LYS A 289 -21.21 -23.95 28.60
C LYS A 289 -22.56 -24.66 28.58
N GLN A 290 -23.03 -25.08 27.40
CA GLN A 290 -24.32 -25.79 27.30
C GLN A 290 -24.09 -27.29 27.32
N VAL A 291 -24.58 -27.94 28.35
CA VAL A 291 -24.64 -29.41 28.41
C VAL A 291 -25.73 -29.85 27.41
N ARG A 292 -25.33 -30.63 26.41
CA ARG A 292 -26.24 -31.22 25.41
C ARG A 292 -26.18 -32.73 25.54
N THR A 293 -27.33 -33.36 25.49
CA THR A 293 -27.44 -34.81 25.38
C THR A 293 -27.74 -35.15 23.93
N GLN A 294 -26.90 -35.91 23.30
CA GLN A 294 -27.04 -36.36 21.92
C GLN A 294 -26.62 -37.83 21.78
N ASN A 295 -27.16 -38.51 20.78
CA ASN A 295 -26.72 -39.85 20.43
C ASN A 295 -25.45 -39.77 19.62
N VAL A 296 -24.40 -40.41 20.09
CA VAL A 296 -23.10 -40.47 19.42
C VAL A 296 -22.66 -41.90 19.17
N ALA A 297 -22.11 -42.15 18.00
CA ALA A 297 -21.37 -43.38 17.74
C ALA A 297 -19.89 -43.14 18.05
N VAL A 298 -19.27 -44.06 18.78
CA VAL A 298 -17.83 -43.98 19.14
C VAL A 298 -17.08 -45.08 18.39
N LEU A 299 -16.06 -44.65 17.64
CA LEU A 299 -15.17 -45.51 16.90
C LEU A 299 -13.84 -45.62 17.65
N PHE A 300 -13.39 -46.85 17.88
CA PHE A 300 -12.01 -47.18 18.28
C PHE A 300 -11.36 -47.95 17.14
N ALA A 301 -10.20 -47.51 16.71
CA ALA A 301 -9.39 -48.18 15.70
C ALA A 301 -7.95 -48.32 16.20
N ASP A 302 -7.35 -49.47 15.96
CA ASP A 302 -6.03 -49.82 16.46
C ASP A 302 -5.25 -50.64 15.42
N ILE A 303 -3.90 -50.63 15.50
CA ILE A 303 -3.07 -51.41 14.60
C ILE A 303 -2.85 -52.78 15.22
N VAL A 304 -3.29 -53.84 14.55
CA VAL A 304 -3.10 -55.21 15.00
C VAL A 304 -1.63 -55.56 15.11
N ASP A 305 -1.23 -56.14 16.23
CA ASP A 305 0.12 -56.58 16.53
C ASP A 305 1.21 -55.50 16.40
N PHE A 306 0.86 -54.24 16.70
CA PHE A 306 1.79 -53.13 16.57
C PHE A 306 3.06 -53.30 17.43
N THR A 307 2.95 -53.84 18.64
CA THR A 307 4.08 -54.08 19.50
C THR A 307 5.09 -55.05 18.85
N ALA A 308 4.61 -56.15 18.25
CA ALA A 308 5.45 -57.06 17.51
C ALA A 308 6.03 -56.45 16.22
N TYR A 309 5.25 -55.59 15.57
CA TYR A 309 5.74 -54.83 14.42
C TYR A 309 6.85 -53.85 14.79
N ALA A 310 6.76 -53.19 15.95
CA ALA A 310 7.72 -52.21 16.42
C ALA A 310 9.02 -52.85 16.96
N ASP A 311 8.91 -54.07 17.42
CA ASP A 311 10.06 -54.79 17.94
C ASP A 311 11.09 -55.07 16.83
N GLY A 312 12.34 -54.65 17.07
CA GLY A 312 13.44 -54.77 16.10
C GLY A 312 13.48 -53.76 14.95
N ARG A 313 12.57 -52.78 14.90
CA ARG A 313 12.57 -51.70 13.90
C ARG A 313 13.16 -50.39 14.43
N SER A 314 13.64 -49.56 13.52
CA SER A 314 14.15 -48.25 13.91
C SER A 314 13.02 -47.32 14.39
N PRO A 315 13.25 -46.46 15.38
CA PRO A 315 12.24 -45.50 15.86
C PRO A 315 11.66 -44.65 14.76
N VAL A 316 12.45 -44.30 13.74
CA VAL A 316 12.04 -43.48 12.60
C VAL A 316 10.99 -44.20 11.73
N GLU A 317 11.19 -45.52 11.50
CA GLU A 317 10.24 -46.35 10.74
C GLU A 317 8.93 -46.54 11.51
N VAL A 318 9.00 -46.77 12.81
CA VAL A 318 7.82 -46.93 13.69
C VAL A 318 7.00 -45.65 13.70
N ILE A 319 7.64 -44.49 13.92
CA ILE A 319 6.96 -43.17 13.88
C ILE A 319 6.39 -42.89 12.49
N GLY A 320 7.11 -43.24 11.42
CA GLY A 320 6.64 -43.08 10.04
C GLY A 320 5.35 -43.86 9.78
N THR A 321 5.28 -45.12 10.23
CA THR A 321 4.08 -45.97 10.11
C THR A 321 2.91 -45.42 10.90
N LEU A 322 3.13 -45.02 12.17
CA LEU A 322 2.11 -44.43 13.02
C LEU A 322 1.54 -43.16 12.39
N ARG A 323 2.42 -42.26 11.89
CA ARG A 323 2.00 -41.03 11.24
C ARG A 323 1.14 -41.33 10.02
N HIS A 324 1.53 -42.24 9.17
CA HIS A 324 0.79 -42.61 7.97
C HIS A 324 -0.59 -43.22 8.31
N PHE A 325 -0.66 -44.09 9.34
CA PHE A 325 -1.90 -44.67 9.84
C PHE A 325 -2.84 -43.53 10.36
N HIS A 326 -2.32 -42.70 11.25
CA HIS A 326 -3.08 -41.62 11.86
C HIS A 326 -3.61 -40.62 10.79
N GLU A 327 -2.77 -40.17 9.85
CA GLU A 327 -3.17 -39.27 8.77
C GLU A 327 -4.27 -39.88 7.87
N ARG A 328 -4.20 -41.21 7.63
CA ARG A 328 -5.23 -41.86 6.81
C ARG A 328 -6.54 -42.02 7.56
N MET A 329 -6.49 -42.41 8.80
CA MET A 329 -7.68 -42.60 9.64
C MET A 329 -8.37 -41.25 9.94
N GLU A 330 -7.60 -40.24 10.28
CA GLU A 330 -8.06 -38.89 10.50
C GLU A 330 -8.83 -38.36 9.28
N ARG A 331 -8.28 -38.54 8.07
CA ARG A 331 -8.92 -38.15 6.83
C ARG A 331 -10.28 -38.80 6.61
N GLU A 332 -10.36 -40.12 6.91
CA GLU A 332 -11.63 -40.83 6.74
C GLU A 332 -12.64 -40.46 7.83
N VAL A 333 -12.20 -40.23 9.06
CA VAL A 333 -13.08 -39.72 10.14
C VAL A 333 -13.68 -38.38 9.73
N PHE A 334 -12.87 -37.43 9.30
CA PHE A 334 -13.36 -36.11 8.88
C PHE A 334 -14.22 -36.16 7.62
N ARG A 335 -13.88 -37.02 6.66
CA ARG A 335 -14.68 -37.23 5.44
C ARG A 335 -16.11 -37.68 5.73
N HIS A 336 -16.29 -38.43 6.82
CA HIS A 336 -17.60 -38.91 7.22
C HIS A 336 -18.25 -38.06 8.34
N GLY A 337 -17.76 -36.83 8.55
CA GLY A 337 -18.31 -35.87 9.52
C GLY A 337 -18.03 -36.20 10.97
N GLY A 338 -17.09 -37.14 11.24
CA GLY A 338 -16.64 -37.48 12.59
C GLY A 338 -15.69 -36.43 13.15
N THR A 339 -15.51 -36.49 14.46
CA THR A 339 -14.52 -35.70 15.22
C THR A 339 -13.50 -36.64 15.81
N LEU A 340 -12.20 -36.35 15.63
CA LEU A 340 -11.12 -37.08 16.31
C LEU A 340 -11.08 -36.61 17.75
N ASP A 341 -11.28 -37.53 18.70
CA ASP A 341 -11.24 -37.25 20.13
C ASP A 341 -9.79 -37.25 20.65
N LYS A 342 -9.10 -38.37 20.46
CA LYS A 342 -7.69 -38.51 20.85
C LYS A 342 -7.00 -39.65 20.12
N TYR A 343 -5.67 -39.60 20.13
CA TYR A 343 -4.83 -40.75 19.79
C TYR A 343 -4.53 -41.61 21.05
N LEU A 344 -4.55 -42.90 20.88
CA LEU A 344 -4.36 -43.91 21.96
C LEU A 344 -3.11 -44.77 21.66
N GLY A 345 -1.95 -44.12 21.54
CA GLY A 345 -0.73 -44.79 21.13
C GLY A 345 -0.77 -45.13 19.64
N ASP A 346 -0.88 -46.42 19.31
CA ASP A 346 -1.03 -46.93 17.94
C ASP A 346 -2.47 -46.95 17.44
N GLY A 347 -3.43 -46.56 18.31
CA GLY A 347 -4.83 -46.42 17.95
C GLY A 347 -5.36 -45.01 18.00
N LEU A 348 -6.64 -44.85 17.70
CA LEU A 348 -7.36 -43.61 17.79
C LEU A 348 -8.81 -43.80 18.25
N MET A 349 -9.37 -42.76 18.83
CA MET A 349 -10.77 -42.66 19.20
C MET A 349 -11.41 -41.51 18.42
N ALA A 350 -12.55 -41.79 17.80
CA ALA A 350 -13.35 -40.79 17.08
C ALA A 350 -14.82 -40.90 17.45
N THR A 351 -15.54 -39.78 17.34
CA THR A 351 -16.96 -39.67 17.61
C THR A 351 -17.72 -39.16 16.40
N PHE A 352 -18.94 -39.66 16.18
CA PHE A 352 -19.86 -39.31 15.12
C PHE A 352 -21.24 -39.00 15.72
N GLY A 353 -21.88 -37.86 15.38
CA GLY A 353 -23.18 -37.46 15.88
C GLY A 353 -23.28 -35.98 16.21
#